data_2897de10481248d18790d163b4406437
#
_entry.id   2897de10481248d18790d163b4406437
#
_cell.length_a   1.000
_cell.length_b   1.000
_cell.length_c   1.000
_cell.angle_alpha   90.00
_cell.angle_beta   90.00
_cell.angle_gamma   90.00
#
_symmetry.space_group_name_H-M   'P 1'
#
loop_
_entity.id
_entity.type
_entity.pdbx_description
1 polymer ?
#
loop_
_entity_poly.entity_id
_entity_poly.type
_entity_poly.pdbx_seq_one_letter_code
_entity_poly.pdbx_strand_id
1 'polypeptide(L)'
;KSEILTVIENIETLTKEDADTIDDRLLTVKEHLLSNCFNLVILGQFKRGKTTLINSLIGKEILPSSVVPLTSVVTILKHSGEINCNIYMQDGSNRIVRLEELTDYITEKGNPKNIKNVRCARIQYPSPFLEKGMLLVDTPGVGSTFLHNTETTYEFLDHLDAALFLMSADVPISQVEKELLDTIKGSTQKIFFVLNKIDNL
;
A
#
# COMPACT_ATOMS: atom_id res chain seq x y z
N LYS A 1 11.07 18.37 12.21
CA LYS A 1 11.55 16.98 12.12
C LYS A 1 12.68 16.72 13.09
N SER A 2 13.75 17.50 13.05
CA SER A 2 14.92 17.40 13.95
C SER A 2 14.49 17.48 15.43
N GLU A 3 13.68 18.47 15.79
CA GLU A 3 13.18 18.65 17.16
C GLU A 3 12.37 17.46 17.67
N ILE A 4 11.50 16.88 16.81
CA ILE A 4 10.69 15.71 17.16
C ILE A 4 11.58 14.48 17.39
N LEU A 5 12.59 14.26 16.55
CA LEU A 5 13.55 13.17 16.74
C LEU A 5 14.32 13.32 18.06
N THR A 6 14.76 14.54 18.41
CA THR A 6 15.40 14.80 19.70
C THR A 6 14.48 14.50 20.88
N VAL A 7 13.19 14.83 20.79
CA VAL A 7 12.20 14.49 21.83
C VAL A 7 12.05 12.98 21.96
N ILE A 8 11.96 12.25 20.83
CA ILE A 8 11.86 10.78 20.84
C ILE A 8 13.11 10.15 21.47
N GLU A 9 14.31 10.61 21.12
CA GLU A 9 15.56 10.13 21.69
C GLU A 9 15.66 10.40 23.20
N ASN A 10 15.16 11.54 23.65
CA ASN A 10 15.09 11.85 25.08
C ASN A 10 14.10 10.93 25.81
N ILE A 11 12.92 10.65 25.23
CA ILE A 11 11.96 9.69 25.80
C ILE A 11 12.57 8.29 25.88
N GLU A 12 13.22 7.82 24.82
CA GLU A 12 13.91 6.51 24.81
C GLU A 12 15.00 6.42 25.88
N THR A 13 15.69 7.53 26.13
CA THR A 13 16.73 7.57 27.17
C THR A 13 16.13 7.50 28.58
N LEU A 14 15.04 8.21 28.82
CA LEU A 14 14.34 8.23 30.10
C LEU A 14 13.65 6.88 30.41
N THR A 15 13.11 6.21 29.38
CA THR A 15 12.43 4.91 29.55
C THR A 15 13.39 3.74 29.67
N LYS A 16 14.65 3.87 29.29
CA LYS A 16 15.68 2.82 29.50
C LYS A 16 16.02 2.59 30.99
N GLU A 17 15.72 3.54 31.86
CA GLU A 17 15.95 3.40 33.32
C GLU A 17 14.79 2.62 33.98
N ASP A 18 13.60 2.57 33.38
CA ASP A 18 12.44 1.77 33.82
C ASP A 18 12.17 0.66 32.76
N ALA A 19 13.00 -0.37 32.76
CA ALA A 19 12.91 -1.47 31.80
C ALA A 19 11.51 -2.08 31.77
N ASP A 20 10.77 -1.96 30.68
CA ASP A 20 10.03 -3.02 30.01
C ASP A 20 9.09 -2.63 28.86
N THR A 21 8.86 -1.37 28.50
CA THR A 21 8.05 -1.14 27.29
C THR A 21 8.35 0.22 26.65
N ILE A 22 9.30 0.26 25.75
CA ILE A 22 9.23 1.28 24.69
C ILE A 22 7.99 0.91 23.86
N ASP A 23 6.99 1.79 23.87
CA ASP A 23 5.76 1.61 23.08
C ASP A 23 6.17 1.42 21.61
N ASP A 24 5.84 0.26 21.02
CA ASP A 24 6.12 -0.06 19.62
C ASP A 24 5.66 1.05 18.66
N ARG A 25 4.66 1.83 19.06
CA ARG A 25 4.20 3.01 18.33
C ARG A 25 5.25 4.12 18.27
N LEU A 26 6.05 4.29 19.32
CA LEU A 26 7.12 5.30 19.34
C LEU A 26 8.24 4.93 18.36
N LEU A 27 8.62 3.66 18.33
CA LEU A 27 9.58 3.12 17.36
C LEU A 27 9.08 3.28 15.93
N THR A 28 7.81 2.97 15.68
CA THR A 28 7.18 3.14 14.37
C THR A 28 7.19 4.60 13.91
N VAL A 29 6.86 5.55 14.80
CA VAL A 29 6.92 6.99 14.50
C VAL A 29 8.35 7.44 14.20
N LYS A 30 9.33 6.95 14.96
CA LYS A 30 10.75 7.25 14.74
C LYS A 30 11.22 6.75 13.37
N GLU A 31 10.93 5.51 13.04
CA GLU A 31 11.25 4.93 11.74
C GLU A 31 10.61 5.70 10.59
N HIS A 32 9.34 6.08 10.73
CA HIS A 32 8.61 6.90 9.76
C HIS A 32 9.26 8.27 9.55
N LEU A 33 9.65 8.93 10.65
CA LEU A 33 10.36 10.20 10.60
C LEU A 33 11.75 10.07 9.97
N LEU A 34 12.47 9.01 10.28
CA LEU A 34 13.81 8.77 9.74
C LEU A 34 13.77 8.41 8.26
N SER A 35 12.84 7.54 7.85
CA SER A 35 12.73 7.08 6.46
C SER A 35 12.42 8.20 5.47
N ASN A 36 11.86 9.32 5.95
CA ASN A 36 11.39 10.43 5.11
C ASN A 36 10.45 9.98 3.98
N CYS A 37 9.71 8.90 4.23
CA CYS A 37 8.76 8.31 3.29
C CYS A 37 7.35 8.83 3.57
N PHE A 38 6.54 8.89 2.53
CA PHE A 38 5.12 9.26 2.58
C PHE A 38 4.31 8.18 1.88
N ASN A 39 3.50 7.46 2.66
CA ASN A 39 2.68 6.35 2.19
C ASN A 39 1.36 6.86 1.61
N LEU A 40 1.26 6.90 0.29
CA LEU A 40 0.03 7.19 -0.44
C LEU A 40 -0.63 5.87 -0.84
N VAL A 41 -1.71 5.51 -0.16
CA VAL A 41 -2.40 4.24 -0.37
C VAL A 41 -3.59 4.43 -1.31
N ILE A 42 -3.67 3.58 -2.34
CA ILE A 42 -4.77 3.59 -3.30
C ILE A 42 -5.81 2.57 -2.84
N LEU A 43 -7.00 3.06 -2.52
CA LEU A 43 -8.09 2.28 -1.94
C LEU A 43 -9.35 2.34 -2.82
N GLY A 44 -10.21 1.36 -2.69
CA GLY A 44 -11.47 1.28 -3.40
C GLY A 44 -11.84 -0.16 -3.74
N GLN A 45 -13.07 -0.33 -4.18
CA GLN A 45 -13.60 -1.63 -4.57
C GLN A 45 -12.86 -2.20 -5.78
N PHE A 46 -12.98 -3.49 -5.96
CA PHE A 46 -12.58 -4.19 -7.18
C PHE A 46 -13.17 -3.52 -8.45
N LYS A 47 -12.39 -3.49 -9.52
CA LYS A 47 -12.74 -2.86 -10.82
C LYS A 47 -12.85 -1.32 -10.84
N ARG A 48 -12.51 -0.60 -9.80
CA ARG A 48 -12.50 0.87 -9.82
C ARG A 48 -11.32 1.46 -10.62
N GLY A 49 -10.31 0.64 -10.98
CA GLY A 49 -9.16 1.05 -11.80
C GLY A 49 -7.94 1.50 -10.98
N LYS A 50 -7.76 1.00 -9.74
CA LYS A 50 -6.61 1.32 -8.89
C LYS A 50 -5.28 1.10 -9.58
N THR A 51 -5.02 -0.11 -10.01
CA THR A 51 -3.77 -0.49 -10.69
C THR A 51 -3.55 0.28 -12.00
N THR A 52 -4.60 0.55 -12.76
CA THR A 52 -4.53 1.38 -13.96
C THR A 52 -4.11 2.81 -13.63
N LEU A 53 -4.68 3.40 -12.58
CA LEU A 53 -4.29 4.73 -12.11
C LEU A 53 -2.82 4.75 -11.69
N ILE A 54 -2.38 3.75 -10.93
CA ILE A 54 -0.98 3.63 -10.50
C ILE A 54 -0.05 3.58 -11.71
N ASN A 55 -0.32 2.71 -12.68
CA ASN A 55 0.47 2.63 -13.90
C ASN A 55 0.51 3.97 -14.67
N SER A 56 -0.61 4.69 -14.72
CA SER A 56 -0.68 6.02 -15.33
C SER A 56 0.16 7.05 -14.60
N LEU A 57 0.16 7.07 -13.27
CA LEU A 57 0.99 7.95 -12.44
C LEU A 57 2.48 7.67 -12.58
N ILE A 58 2.85 6.39 -12.71
CA ILE A 58 4.23 5.94 -12.95
C ILE A 58 4.67 6.24 -14.38
N GLY A 59 3.72 6.33 -15.33
CA GLY A 59 4.00 6.55 -16.75
C GLY A 59 4.36 5.28 -17.52
N LYS A 60 4.19 4.10 -16.90
CA LYS A 60 4.46 2.78 -17.51
C LYS A 60 3.60 1.70 -16.87
N GLU A 61 3.23 0.69 -17.67
CA GLU A 61 2.56 -0.52 -17.17
C GLU A 61 3.58 -1.43 -16.44
N ILE A 62 3.67 -1.26 -15.12
CA ILE A 62 4.53 -2.04 -14.23
C ILE A 62 3.71 -3.10 -13.53
N LEU A 63 2.52 -2.72 -13.06
CA LEU A 63 1.61 -3.61 -12.38
C LEU A 63 0.65 -4.24 -13.39
N PRO A 64 0.35 -5.53 -13.26
CA PRO A 64 -0.60 -6.19 -14.16
C PRO A 64 -2.00 -5.60 -13.99
N SER A 65 -2.57 -5.10 -15.07
CA SER A 65 -3.94 -4.58 -15.12
C SER A 65 -4.83 -5.51 -15.95
N SER A 66 -5.99 -5.91 -15.46
CA SER A 66 -6.97 -6.68 -16.24
C SER A 66 -8.39 -6.60 -15.69
N VAL A 67 -9.34 -7.13 -16.47
CA VAL A 67 -10.77 -7.19 -16.12
C VAL A 67 -11.08 -8.18 -14.98
N VAL A 68 -10.20 -9.15 -14.73
CA VAL A 68 -10.32 -10.14 -13.63
C VAL A 68 -9.58 -9.60 -12.40
N PRO A 69 -10.04 -9.88 -11.14
CA PRO A 69 -9.30 -9.48 -9.94
C PRO A 69 -7.88 -10.00 -10.02
N LEU A 70 -6.91 -9.09 -10.09
CA LEU A 70 -5.53 -9.50 -10.24
C LEU A 70 -4.74 -9.32 -8.96
N THR A 71 -4.87 -8.18 -8.30
CA THR A 71 -4.06 -7.90 -7.11
C THR A 71 -4.58 -8.70 -5.91
N SER A 72 -3.79 -9.64 -5.43
CA SER A 72 -4.06 -10.46 -4.24
C SER A 72 -3.15 -10.12 -3.06
N VAL A 73 -2.15 -9.27 -3.29
CA VAL A 73 -1.10 -8.92 -2.33
C VAL A 73 -0.83 -7.43 -2.40
N VAL A 74 -0.63 -6.78 -1.26
CA VAL A 74 -0.23 -5.37 -1.21
C VAL A 74 1.09 -5.17 -1.94
N THR A 75 1.11 -4.22 -2.86
CA THR A 75 2.31 -3.91 -3.66
C THR A 75 2.74 -2.46 -3.44
N ILE A 76 3.98 -2.27 -3.00
CA ILE A 76 4.56 -0.98 -2.65
C ILE A 76 5.56 -0.57 -3.72
N LEU A 77 5.36 0.59 -4.33
CA LEU A 77 6.28 1.18 -5.30
C LEU A 77 7.08 2.29 -4.64
N LYS A 78 8.39 2.28 -4.84
CA LYS A 78 9.34 3.27 -4.33
C LYS A 78 10.29 3.72 -5.44
N HIS A 79 10.76 4.97 -5.38
CA HIS A 79 11.80 5.45 -6.28
C HIS A 79 13.13 4.74 -6.06
N SER A 80 13.80 4.40 -7.16
CA SER A 80 15.20 3.96 -7.22
C SER A 80 15.75 4.22 -8.62
N GLY A 81 17.06 4.40 -8.75
CA GLY A 81 17.72 4.49 -10.04
C GLY A 81 17.71 3.19 -10.85
N GLU A 82 17.46 2.05 -10.19
CA GLU A 82 17.42 0.73 -10.81
C GLU A 82 16.09 0.01 -10.50
N ILE A 83 15.68 -0.87 -11.41
CA ILE A 83 14.49 -1.69 -11.22
C ILE A 83 14.85 -2.90 -10.36
N ASN A 84 14.14 -3.07 -9.24
CA ASN A 84 14.30 -4.20 -8.35
C ASN A 84 12.93 -4.61 -7.76
N CYS A 85 12.62 -5.90 -7.79
CA CYS A 85 11.38 -6.44 -7.24
C CYS A 85 11.70 -7.41 -6.11
N ASN A 86 11.28 -7.07 -4.90
CA ASN A 86 11.43 -7.91 -3.71
C ASN A 86 10.06 -8.43 -3.26
N ILE A 87 9.95 -9.73 -3.12
CA ILE A 87 8.78 -10.42 -2.56
C ILE A 87 9.09 -10.79 -1.12
N TYR A 88 8.31 -10.28 -0.18
CA TYR A 88 8.41 -10.57 1.24
C TYR A 88 7.37 -11.62 1.61
N MET A 89 7.81 -12.70 2.24
CA MET A 89 6.97 -13.81 2.64
C MET A 89 6.47 -13.63 4.08
N GLN A 90 5.42 -14.35 4.45
CA GLN A 90 4.86 -14.32 5.81
C GLN A 90 5.83 -14.87 6.86
N ASP A 91 6.72 -15.79 6.49
CA ASP A 91 7.75 -16.36 7.37
C ASP A 91 8.95 -15.45 7.62
N GLY A 92 8.91 -14.21 7.10
CA GLY A 92 10.00 -13.22 7.20
C GLY A 92 11.09 -13.36 6.14
N SER A 93 11.08 -14.41 5.32
CA SER A 93 12.01 -14.54 4.20
C SER A 93 11.67 -13.55 3.08
N ASN A 94 12.65 -13.27 2.22
CA ASN A 94 12.42 -12.47 1.03
C ASN A 94 13.07 -13.11 -0.21
N ARG A 95 12.57 -12.72 -1.38
CA ARG A 95 13.06 -13.21 -2.67
C ARG A 95 13.11 -12.05 -3.67
N ILE A 96 14.24 -11.91 -4.34
CA ILE A 96 14.36 -10.99 -5.49
C ILE A 96 13.85 -11.71 -6.73
N VAL A 97 12.99 -11.05 -7.49
CA VAL A 97 12.42 -11.57 -8.73
C VAL A 97 12.55 -10.52 -9.84
N ARG A 98 12.47 -10.94 -11.09
CA ARG A 98 12.40 -10.02 -12.23
C ARG A 98 10.99 -9.43 -12.32
N LEU A 99 10.87 -8.29 -12.98
CA LEU A 99 9.57 -7.61 -13.16
C LEU A 99 8.54 -8.49 -13.87
N GLU A 100 9.00 -9.31 -14.83
CA GLU A 100 8.14 -10.23 -15.58
C GLU A 100 7.58 -11.37 -14.71
N GLU A 101 8.30 -11.74 -13.65
CA GLU A 101 7.91 -12.80 -12.71
C GLU A 101 6.96 -12.28 -11.59
N LEU A 102 6.81 -10.97 -11.49
CA LEU A 102 6.00 -10.33 -10.44
C LEU A 102 4.56 -10.85 -10.42
N THR A 103 3.97 -11.05 -11.61
CA THR A 103 2.60 -11.55 -11.77
C THR A 103 2.35 -12.89 -11.08
N ASP A 104 3.38 -13.73 -10.97
CA ASP A 104 3.27 -15.05 -10.33
C ASP A 104 3.13 -14.97 -8.81
N TYR A 105 3.35 -13.79 -8.22
CA TYR A 105 3.31 -13.59 -6.78
C TYR A 105 2.18 -12.69 -6.33
N ILE A 106 1.84 -11.66 -7.11
CA ILE A 106 0.91 -10.60 -6.68
C ILE A 106 -0.49 -10.72 -7.26
N THR A 107 -0.74 -11.70 -8.17
CA THR A 107 -2.03 -11.82 -8.82
C THR A 107 -2.79 -13.08 -8.39
N GLU A 108 -4.11 -13.03 -8.43
CA GLU A 108 -4.96 -14.22 -8.19
C GLU A 108 -4.70 -15.35 -9.19
N LYS A 109 -4.24 -15.03 -10.42
CA LYS A 109 -3.88 -16.05 -11.42
C LYS A 109 -2.58 -16.77 -11.08
N GLY A 110 -1.56 -16.02 -10.62
CA GLY A 110 -0.23 -16.58 -10.33
C GLY A 110 -0.07 -17.07 -8.88
N ASN A 111 -0.90 -16.53 -7.97
CA ASN A 111 -0.86 -16.81 -6.54
C ASN A 111 -2.29 -16.85 -5.97
N PRO A 112 -3.13 -17.80 -6.42
CA PRO A 112 -4.53 -17.87 -6.04
C PRO A 112 -4.70 -17.98 -4.53
N LYS A 113 -5.55 -17.13 -3.95
CA LYS A 113 -5.80 -17.05 -2.50
C LYS A 113 -4.52 -16.91 -1.67
N ASN A 114 -3.49 -16.32 -2.25
CA ASN A 114 -2.18 -16.14 -1.64
C ASN A 114 -1.55 -17.46 -1.10
N ILE A 115 -1.71 -18.58 -1.81
CA ILE A 115 -1.15 -19.90 -1.40
C ILE A 115 0.37 -19.89 -1.24
N LYS A 116 1.06 -18.92 -1.85
CA LYS A 116 2.51 -18.73 -1.71
C LYS A 116 2.90 -18.00 -0.43
N ASN A 117 1.93 -17.61 0.41
CA ASN A 117 2.15 -16.88 1.67
C ASN A 117 2.99 -15.61 1.49
N VAL A 118 2.69 -14.82 0.47
CA VAL A 118 3.32 -13.52 0.24
C VAL A 118 2.72 -12.49 1.20
N ARG A 119 3.55 -11.78 1.96
CA ARG A 119 3.14 -10.69 2.83
C ARG A 119 2.94 -9.40 2.05
N CYS A 120 3.94 -9.02 1.25
CA CYS A 120 3.88 -7.87 0.35
C CYS A 120 4.94 -7.96 -0.74
N ALA A 121 4.73 -7.23 -1.83
CA ALA A 121 5.74 -6.99 -2.85
C ALA A 121 6.26 -5.56 -2.77
N ARG A 122 7.56 -5.34 -2.95
CA ARG A 122 8.17 -4.02 -3.07
C ARG A 122 8.86 -3.90 -4.41
N ILE A 123 8.47 -2.87 -5.16
CA ILE A 123 9.02 -2.57 -6.48
C ILE A 123 9.78 -1.25 -6.37
N GLN A 124 11.06 -1.29 -6.66
CA GLN A 124 11.90 -0.13 -6.88
C GLN A 124 11.88 0.22 -8.36
N TYR A 125 11.56 1.47 -8.70
CA TYR A 125 11.39 1.88 -10.09
C TYR A 125 11.81 3.34 -10.29
N PRO A 126 12.53 3.68 -11.40
CA PRO A 126 12.94 5.05 -11.69
C PRO A 126 11.76 5.87 -12.24
N SER A 127 10.89 6.35 -11.36
CA SER A 127 9.78 7.22 -11.73
C SER A 127 9.91 8.59 -11.04
N PRO A 128 9.80 9.71 -11.79
CA PRO A 128 9.78 11.05 -11.21
C PRO A 128 8.65 11.27 -10.20
N PHE A 129 7.52 10.56 -10.38
CA PHE A 129 6.38 10.63 -9.46
C PHE A 129 6.72 10.12 -8.06
N LEU A 130 7.62 9.14 -7.96
CA LEU A 130 8.04 8.51 -6.69
C LEU A 130 9.24 9.20 -6.05
N GLU A 131 9.84 10.19 -6.71
CA GLU A 131 10.92 10.99 -6.13
C GLU A 131 10.44 11.66 -4.83
N LYS A 132 11.36 12.14 -4.02
CA LYS A 132 11.10 12.82 -2.74
C LYS A 132 10.47 11.95 -1.66
N GLY A 133 10.67 10.64 -1.74
CA GLY A 133 10.27 9.72 -0.67
C GLY A 133 8.81 9.26 -0.74
N MET A 134 8.10 9.46 -1.84
CA MET A 134 6.75 8.93 -2.01
C MET A 134 6.78 7.41 -2.17
N LEU A 135 5.99 6.72 -1.35
CA LEU A 135 5.64 5.32 -1.51
C LEU A 135 4.21 5.24 -2.03
N LEU A 136 4.03 4.64 -3.19
CA LEU A 136 2.72 4.41 -3.77
C LEU A 136 2.31 2.97 -3.52
N VAL A 137 1.15 2.78 -2.90
CA VAL A 137 0.71 1.46 -2.43
C VAL A 137 -0.54 1.02 -3.17
N ASP A 138 -0.42 -0.07 -3.94
CA ASP A 138 -1.57 -0.77 -4.53
C ASP A 138 -2.10 -1.79 -3.54
N THR A 139 -3.39 -1.71 -3.26
CA THR A 139 -4.06 -2.66 -2.36
C THR A 139 -4.97 -3.59 -3.15
N PRO A 140 -5.16 -4.83 -2.68
CA PRO A 140 -6.25 -5.68 -3.17
C PRO A 140 -7.60 -4.95 -3.08
N GLY A 141 -8.47 -5.18 -4.07
CA GLY A 141 -9.79 -4.53 -4.08
C GLY A 141 -10.72 -5.12 -3.03
N VAL A 142 -11.26 -4.27 -2.14
CA VAL A 142 -12.30 -4.69 -1.19
C VAL A 142 -13.57 -5.13 -1.93
N GLY A 143 -14.34 -6.03 -1.30
CA GLY A 143 -15.57 -6.55 -1.90
C GLY A 143 -15.33 -7.43 -3.14
N SER A 144 -14.11 -7.93 -3.33
CA SER A 144 -13.85 -8.99 -4.29
C SER A 144 -14.45 -10.31 -3.80
N THR A 145 -14.61 -11.29 -4.67
CA THR A 145 -15.06 -12.65 -4.29
C THR A 145 -14.05 -13.37 -3.38
N PHE A 146 -12.89 -12.78 -3.16
CA PHE A 146 -11.80 -13.31 -2.33
C PHE A 146 -11.75 -12.51 -1.02
N LEU A 147 -12.25 -13.08 0.07
CA LEU A 147 -12.34 -12.43 1.40
C LEU A 147 -10.96 -12.00 1.92
N HIS A 148 -9.92 -12.81 1.72
CA HIS A 148 -8.55 -12.49 2.15
C HIS A 148 -8.01 -11.18 1.55
N ASN A 149 -8.47 -10.76 0.36
CA ASN A 149 -8.08 -9.49 -0.24
C ASN A 149 -8.57 -8.29 0.58
N THR A 150 -9.73 -8.43 1.19
CA THR A 150 -10.30 -7.41 2.07
C THR A 150 -9.50 -7.33 3.38
N GLU A 151 -9.22 -8.47 4.02
CA GLU A 151 -8.42 -8.54 5.26
C GLU A 151 -7.03 -7.93 5.07
N THR A 152 -6.31 -8.33 4.02
CA THR A 152 -4.98 -7.77 3.69
C THR A 152 -5.00 -6.25 3.51
N THR A 153 -6.08 -5.70 2.93
CA THR A 153 -6.22 -4.25 2.78
C THR A 153 -6.39 -3.57 4.13
N TYR A 154 -7.23 -4.11 5.01
CA TYR A 154 -7.47 -3.55 6.34
C TYR A 154 -6.23 -3.57 7.22
N GLU A 155 -5.44 -4.65 7.22
CA GLU A 155 -4.18 -4.75 7.96
C GLU A 155 -3.16 -3.67 7.56
N PHE A 156 -3.22 -3.20 6.32
CA PHE A 156 -2.29 -2.16 5.85
C PHE A 156 -2.72 -0.73 6.17
N LEU A 157 -3.96 -0.50 6.64
CA LEU A 157 -4.48 0.85 6.91
C LEU A 157 -3.76 1.57 8.06
N ASP A 158 -3.12 0.85 8.96
CA ASP A 158 -2.38 1.44 10.09
C ASP A 158 -1.07 2.15 9.65
N HIS A 159 -0.67 1.98 8.39
CA HIS A 159 0.59 2.50 7.86
C HIS A 159 0.42 3.58 6.78
N LEU A 160 -0.77 4.18 6.65
CA LEU A 160 -1.02 5.18 5.62
C LEU A 160 -0.88 6.62 6.12
N ASP A 161 -0.23 7.48 5.33
CA ASP A 161 -0.16 8.93 5.57
C ASP A 161 -1.29 9.66 4.86
N ALA A 162 -1.70 9.15 3.68
CA ALA A 162 -2.85 9.63 2.94
C ALA A 162 -3.48 8.50 2.10
N ALA A 163 -4.76 8.63 1.82
CA ALA A 163 -5.52 7.74 0.98
C ALA A 163 -6.00 8.41 -0.30
N LEU A 164 -5.85 7.73 -1.44
CA LEU A 164 -6.63 8.00 -2.65
C LEU A 164 -7.79 7.00 -2.70
N PHE A 165 -9.00 7.49 -2.48
CA PHE A 165 -10.20 6.67 -2.51
C PHE A 165 -10.82 6.73 -3.91
N LEU A 166 -10.69 5.62 -4.66
CA LEU A 166 -11.18 5.52 -6.02
C LEU A 166 -12.64 5.06 -6.05
N MET A 167 -13.45 5.89 -6.71
CA MET A 167 -14.80 5.59 -7.15
C MET A 167 -14.84 5.54 -8.67
N SER A 168 -15.87 4.97 -9.26
CA SER A 168 -16.09 5.04 -10.70
C SER A 168 -17.46 5.65 -11.03
N ALA A 169 -17.53 6.35 -12.15
CA ALA A 169 -18.72 7.05 -12.56
C ALA A 169 -19.86 6.10 -13.00
N ASP A 170 -19.50 4.91 -13.45
CA ASP A 170 -20.41 3.88 -13.99
C ASP A 170 -21.15 3.07 -12.90
N VAL A 171 -20.72 3.10 -11.66
CA VAL A 171 -21.30 2.29 -10.58
C VAL A 171 -21.40 3.09 -9.27
N PRO A 172 -22.57 3.12 -8.62
CA PRO A 172 -22.74 3.78 -7.33
C PRO A 172 -21.78 3.25 -6.25
N ILE A 173 -21.58 4.05 -5.20
CA ILE A 173 -20.80 3.62 -4.04
C ILE A 173 -21.51 2.46 -3.32
N SER A 174 -20.80 1.39 -3.08
CA SER A 174 -21.32 0.18 -2.42
C SER A 174 -21.27 0.30 -0.89
N GLN A 175 -21.98 -0.61 -0.20
CA GLN A 175 -21.93 -0.68 1.26
C GLN A 175 -20.50 -1.00 1.75
N VAL A 176 -19.80 -1.91 1.07
CA VAL A 176 -18.40 -2.26 1.40
C VAL A 176 -17.45 -1.07 1.27
N GLU A 177 -17.68 -0.20 0.25
CA GLU A 177 -16.90 1.03 0.10
C GLU A 177 -17.17 2.06 1.19
N LYS A 178 -18.41 2.14 1.69
CA LYS A 178 -18.75 3.00 2.84
C LYS A 178 -18.06 2.52 4.11
N GLU A 179 -18.10 1.22 4.39
CA GLU A 179 -17.43 0.62 5.54
C GLU A 179 -15.93 0.82 5.49
N LEU A 180 -15.30 0.63 4.32
CA LEU A 180 -13.89 0.92 4.11
C LEU A 180 -13.59 2.40 4.39
N LEU A 181 -14.41 3.31 3.87
CA LEU A 181 -14.23 4.75 4.07
C LEU A 181 -14.33 5.14 5.55
N ASP A 182 -15.25 4.54 6.29
CA ASP A 182 -15.41 4.80 7.73
C ASP A 182 -14.19 4.30 8.52
N THR A 183 -13.61 3.17 8.13
CA THR A 183 -12.35 2.67 8.71
C THR A 183 -11.17 3.62 8.40
N ILE A 184 -11.04 4.06 7.14
CA ILE A 184 -9.95 4.95 6.72
C ILE A 184 -9.98 6.29 7.48
N LYS A 185 -11.17 6.82 7.79
CA LYS A 185 -11.32 8.05 8.58
C LYS A 185 -10.73 7.93 9.98
N GLY A 186 -10.65 6.72 10.53
CA GLY A 186 -9.98 6.45 11.80
C GLY A 186 -8.44 6.44 11.68
N SER A 187 -7.92 6.12 10.51
CA SER A 187 -6.48 5.96 10.26
C SER A 187 -5.80 7.23 9.72
N THR A 188 -6.49 8.05 8.93
CA THR A 188 -5.94 9.30 8.40
C THR A 188 -7.00 10.38 8.17
N GLN A 189 -6.58 11.64 8.31
CA GLN A 189 -7.39 12.81 7.94
C GLN A 189 -7.21 13.22 6.47
N LYS A 190 -6.24 12.65 5.75
CA LYS A 190 -5.90 13.01 4.37
C LYS A 190 -6.50 12.00 3.40
N ILE A 191 -7.76 12.19 3.05
CA ILE A 191 -8.46 11.35 2.09
C ILE A 191 -8.80 12.18 0.85
N PHE A 192 -8.28 11.76 -0.30
CA PHE A 192 -8.57 12.34 -1.60
C PHE A 192 -9.51 11.43 -2.37
N PHE A 193 -10.61 11.98 -2.87
CA PHE A 193 -11.56 11.23 -3.67
C PHE A 193 -11.23 11.38 -5.15
N VAL A 194 -11.19 10.26 -5.86
CA VAL A 194 -10.93 10.20 -7.30
C VAL A 194 -12.13 9.54 -7.99
N LEU A 195 -12.80 10.28 -8.85
CA LEU A 195 -13.84 9.73 -9.73
C LEU A 195 -13.20 9.30 -11.04
N ASN A 196 -13.13 8.00 -11.26
CA ASN A 196 -12.54 7.38 -12.42
C ASN A 196 -13.60 6.94 -13.44
N LYS A 197 -13.19 6.55 -14.65
CA LYS A 197 -14.04 6.05 -15.74
C LYS A 197 -15.16 7.01 -16.14
N ILE A 198 -14.86 8.30 -16.18
CA ILE A 198 -15.82 9.33 -16.62
C ILE A 198 -16.14 9.23 -18.11
N ASP A 199 -15.31 8.50 -18.86
CA ASP A 199 -15.50 8.12 -20.26
C ASP A 199 -16.65 7.12 -20.48
N ASN A 200 -17.16 6.50 -19.42
CA ASN A 200 -18.31 5.58 -19.46
C ASN A 200 -19.66 6.31 -19.20
N LEU A 201 -19.67 7.64 -19.08
CA LEU A 201 -20.89 8.46 -18.95
C LEU A 201 -21.42 8.91 -20.34
#